data_b044c35ef3f44730ebb5b344af12281a
#
_entry.id   b044c35ef3f44730ebb5b344af12281a
#
_cell.length_a   1.000
_cell.length_b   1.000
_cell.length_c   1.000
_cell.angle_alpha   90.00
_cell.angle_beta   90.00
_cell.angle_gamma   90.00
#
_symmetry.space_group_name_H-M   'P 1'
#
loop_
_entity.id
_entity.type
_entity.pdbx_description
1 polymer ?
#
loop_
_entity_poly.entity_id
_entity_poly.type
_entity_poly.pdbx_seq_one_letter_code
_entity_poly.pdbx_strand_id
1 'polypeptide(L)'
;METYDVCIVGAGVVGCAIARELGHKFPRLRVVIFERGTQAGQETSSRNSGVLHSGIHENPNSLKARLAREGSALAVSYAVQRGIPLLKSGMVIAFSWQDVRRGLWRDVSSLRRLWANAWKSNIRVSFLTPHRLKALEPNLCGCAGLLIPSVCVIDALALVQALRADAEDTGSAFAFNNRVVEIDADSTSYLVTTDRTKIRATCLINAAGLYADDIASLALRATKYAIRPLRGEYYEVISPEKRGLIGRLIYPALPRQATGKGIHFSPRPNGQLFLGPNEFAVLDKTDYTSRKTPPDLFLETLQNFLPALNERDLRWAYSGIRPCVMTGQGRKSDFIVSADRENPPLVNLIGIESPGLSAALALARHVTDLPCIQRCFGPQGSGHLSGAVSHR
;
A
#
# COMPACT_ATOMS: atom_id res chain seq x y z
N MET A 1 27.40 -15.72 16.22
CA MET A 1 26.20 -14.89 15.98
C MET A 1 26.48 -13.97 14.79
N GLU A 2 25.63 -14.00 13.79
CA GLU A 2 25.81 -13.17 12.60
C GLU A 2 25.54 -11.69 12.89
N THR A 3 26.26 -10.83 12.17
CA THR A 3 26.12 -9.36 12.24
C THR A 3 25.71 -8.79 10.89
N TYR A 4 24.81 -7.83 10.91
CA TYR A 4 24.32 -7.11 9.75
C TYR A 4 24.40 -5.60 10.01
N ASP A 5 24.48 -4.81 8.96
CA ASP A 5 24.38 -3.35 9.07
C ASP A 5 22.92 -2.94 9.26
N VAL A 6 22.00 -3.56 8.52
CA VAL A 6 20.57 -3.26 8.59
C VAL A 6 19.76 -4.55 8.73
N CYS A 7 18.86 -4.55 9.72
CA CYS A 7 17.78 -5.52 9.82
C CYS A 7 16.45 -4.87 9.47
N ILE A 8 15.72 -5.44 8.50
CA ILE A 8 14.37 -5.03 8.15
C ILE A 8 13.39 -6.09 8.65
N VAL A 9 12.34 -5.69 9.34
CA VAL A 9 11.27 -6.60 9.78
C VAL A 9 10.08 -6.46 8.86
N GLY A 10 9.76 -7.54 8.12
CA GLY A 10 8.66 -7.66 7.19
C GLY A 10 9.07 -7.56 5.72
N ALA A 11 8.80 -8.63 4.95
CA ALA A 11 9.01 -8.72 3.51
C ALA A 11 7.74 -8.38 2.70
N GLY A 12 6.98 -7.39 3.13
CA GLY A 12 5.92 -6.77 2.33
C GLY A 12 6.51 -5.86 1.24
N VAL A 13 5.65 -5.24 0.42
CA VAL A 13 6.08 -4.33 -0.64
C VAL A 13 7.01 -3.21 -0.16
N VAL A 14 6.79 -2.71 1.05
CA VAL A 14 7.60 -1.64 1.65
C VAL A 14 8.97 -2.15 2.06
N GLY A 15 9.05 -3.27 2.78
CA GLY A 15 10.33 -3.86 3.20
C GLY A 15 11.20 -4.28 2.02
N CYS A 16 10.59 -4.91 0.99
CA CYS A 16 11.30 -5.26 -0.24
C CYS A 16 11.80 -4.02 -1.01
N ALA A 17 10.98 -2.96 -1.09
CA ALA A 17 11.39 -1.71 -1.73
C ALA A 17 12.55 -1.02 -0.98
N ILE A 18 12.53 -1.03 0.36
CA ILE A 18 13.61 -0.46 1.19
C ILE A 18 14.90 -1.29 1.02
N ALA A 19 14.81 -2.61 1.08
CA ALA A 19 15.97 -3.49 0.89
C ALA A 19 16.65 -3.24 -0.45
N ARG A 20 15.84 -3.19 -1.54
CA ARG A 20 16.31 -2.84 -2.87
C ARG A 20 16.99 -1.46 -2.91
N GLU A 21 16.35 -0.43 -2.36
CA GLU A 21 16.89 0.94 -2.38
C GLU A 21 18.19 1.05 -1.57
N LEU A 22 18.29 0.36 -0.42
CA LEU A 22 19.52 0.27 0.36
C LEU A 22 20.66 -0.37 -0.44
N GLY A 23 20.40 -1.51 -1.10
CA GLY A 23 21.39 -2.21 -1.91
C GLY A 23 21.91 -1.36 -3.08
N HIS A 24 21.03 -0.60 -3.75
CA HIS A 24 21.45 0.32 -4.80
C HIS A 24 22.20 1.54 -4.29
N LYS A 25 21.78 2.12 -3.19
CA LYS A 25 22.35 3.37 -2.65
C LYS A 25 23.62 3.12 -1.85
N PHE A 26 23.70 1.99 -1.17
CA PHE A 26 24.79 1.58 -0.29
C PHE A 26 25.22 0.14 -0.56
N PRO A 27 25.90 -0.16 -1.66
CA PRO A 27 26.12 -1.53 -2.16
C PRO A 27 27.04 -2.41 -1.28
N ARG A 28 27.62 -1.84 -0.22
CA ARG A 28 28.48 -2.60 0.73
C ARG A 28 27.74 -3.02 1.99
N LEU A 29 26.47 -2.60 2.17
CA LEU A 29 25.71 -2.94 3.36
C LEU A 29 25.29 -4.41 3.36
N ARG A 30 25.46 -5.05 4.50
CA ARG A 30 24.89 -6.35 4.81
C ARG A 30 23.46 -6.13 5.33
N VAL A 31 22.47 -6.42 4.49
CA VAL A 31 21.06 -6.25 4.83
C VAL A 31 20.41 -7.61 5.04
N VAL A 32 19.65 -7.77 6.12
CA VAL A 32 18.80 -8.95 6.34
C VAL A 32 17.35 -8.53 6.50
N ILE A 33 16.43 -9.30 5.91
CA ILE A 33 14.99 -9.12 6.01
C ILE A 33 14.39 -10.33 6.70
N PHE A 34 13.77 -10.14 7.88
CA PHE A 34 13.01 -11.18 8.54
C PHE A 34 11.54 -11.10 8.15
N GLU A 35 11.01 -12.25 7.72
CA GLU A 35 9.60 -12.43 7.39
C GLU A 35 9.04 -13.65 8.12
N ARG A 36 7.91 -13.46 8.79
CA ARG A 36 7.24 -14.54 9.52
C ARG A 36 6.57 -15.57 8.62
N GLY A 37 6.15 -15.13 7.43
CA GLY A 37 5.52 -15.97 6.41
C GLY A 37 6.53 -16.79 5.63
N THR A 38 6.01 -17.67 4.78
CA THR A 38 6.82 -18.58 3.94
C THR A 38 7.39 -17.91 2.71
N GLN A 39 6.87 -16.72 2.33
CA GLN A 39 7.32 -15.94 1.18
C GLN A 39 6.96 -14.47 1.32
N ALA A 40 7.57 -13.62 0.49
CA ALA A 40 7.30 -12.20 0.50
C ALA A 40 5.87 -11.86 0.03
N GLY A 41 5.25 -10.86 0.67
CA GLY A 41 4.02 -10.22 0.23
C GLY A 41 2.72 -10.96 0.52
N GLN A 42 2.70 -11.98 1.35
CA GLN A 42 1.53 -12.86 1.57
C GLN A 42 0.31 -12.18 2.21
N GLU A 43 0.49 -11.05 2.88
CA GLU A 43 -0.59 -10.37 3.60
C GLU A 43 -1.11 -9.13 2.85
N THR A 44 -1.14 -7.97 3.48
CA THR A 44 -1.68 -6.72 2.93
C THR A 44 -1.15 -6.39 1.52
N SER A 45 0.10 -6.75 1.23
CA SER A 45 0.76 -6.43 -0.03
C SER A 45 0.19 -7.15 -1.25
N SER A 46 -0.33 -8.38 -1.11
CA SER A 46 -1.02 -9.12 -2.19
C SER A 46 -2.53 -9.08 -2.09
N ARG A 47 -3.07 -8.72 -0.92
CA ARG A 47 -4.51 -8.74 -0.63
C ARG A 47 -5.12 -7.35 -0.76
N ASN A 48 -4.91 -6.70 -1.90
CA ASN A 48 -5.37 -5.33 -2.18
C ASN A 48 -5.90 -5.20 -3.62
N SER A 49 -6.34 -3.99 -3.99
CA SER A 49 -6.88 -3.72 -5.33
C SER A 49 -5.82 -3.63 -6.44
N GLY A 50 -4.53 -3.66 -6.15
CA GLY A 50 -3.47 -3.44 -7.13
C GLY A 50 -3.43 -2.02 -7.71
N VAL A 51 -4.15 -1.07 -7.13
CA VAL A 51 -4.28 0.29 -7.68
C VAL A 51 -3.06 1.13 -7.34
N LEU A 52 -2.40 1.66 -8.36
CA LEU A 52 -1.41 2.72 -8.27
C LEU A 52 -2.12 4.08 -8.32
N HIS A 53 -2.41 4.62 -7.14
CA HIS A 53 -3.18 5.84 -6.94
C HIS A 53 -2.38 7.10 -7.24
N SER A 54 -3.07 8.14 -7.74
CA SER A 54 -2.49 9.48 -7.95
C SER A 54 -2.39 10.33 -6.67
N GLY A 55 -3.00 9.90 -5.56
CA GLY A 55 -3.09 10.69 -4.33
C GLY A 55 -4.26 11.67 -4.28
N ILE A 56 -5.15 11.70 -5.29
CA ILE A 56 -6.26 12.68 -5.39
C ILE A 56 -7.24 12.67 -4.21
N HIS A 57 -7.40 11.51 -3.56
CA HIS A 57 -8.30 11.36 -2.40
C HIS A 57 -7.67 11.81 -1.08
N GLU A 58 -6.36 11.97 -1.06
CA GLU A 58 -5.60 12.30 0.15
C GLU A 58 -5.51 13.83 0.34
N ASN A 59 -5.19 14.27 1.58
CA ASN A 59 -4.87 15.67 1.81
C ASN A 59 -3.60 16.04 1.03
N PRO A 60 -3.60 17.06 0.16
CA PRO A 60 -2.44 17.41 -0.67
C PRO A 60 -1.14 17.65 0.12
N ASN A 61 -1.25 18.09 1.38
CA ASN A 61 -0.11 18.37 2.26
C ASN A 61 0.35 17.14 3.06
N SER A 62 -0.32 15.99 2.92
CA SER A 62 0.03 14.77 3.64
C SER A 62 1.21 14.04 3.00
N LEU A 63 1.93 13.27 3.83
CA LEU A 63 2.97 12.36 3.37
C LEU A 63 2.38 11.31 2.41
N LYS A 64 1.17 10.81 2.69
CA LYS A 64 0.40 9.90 1.83
C LYS A 64 0.24 10.44 0.41
N ALA A 65 -0.22 11.69 0.27
CA ALA A 65 -0.47 12.31 -1.03
C ALA A 65 0.83 12.46 -1.84
N ARG A 66 1.89 12.96 -1.20
CA ARG A 66 3.19 13.16 -1.83
C ARG A 66 3.80 11.83 -2.28
N LEU A 67 3.94 10.88 -1.34
CA LEU A 67 4.59 9.60 -1.64
C LEU A 67 3.76 8.72 -2.59
N ALA A 68 2.43 8.79 -2.56
CA ALA A 68 1.59 8.06 -3.51
C ALA A 68 1.80 8.56 -4.95
N ARG A 69 1.87 9.88 -5.16
CA ARG A 69 2.09 10.46 -6.49
C ARG A 69 3.47 10.11 -7.05
N GLU A 70 4.50 10.35 -6.24
CA GLU A 70 5.89 10.07 -6.62
C GLU A 70 6.11 8.56 -6.83
N GLY A 71 5.69 7.75 -5.88
CA GLY A 71 5.85 6.31 -5.90
C GLY A 71 5.05 5.61 -6.99
N SER A 72 3.83 6.10 -7.31
CA SER A 72 3.06 5.57 -8.43
C SER A 72 3.77 5.74 -9.77
N ALA A 73 4.37 6.90 -10.01
CA ALA A 73 5.16 7.14 -11.23
C ALA A 73 6.38 6.20 -11.30
N LEU A 74 7.09 6.03 -10.17
CA LEU A 74 8.22 5.10 -10.07
C LEU A 74 7.78 3.65 -10.28
N ALA A 75 6.65 3.24 -9.69
CA ALA A 75 6.13 1.88 -9.82
C ALA A 75 5.69 1.56 -11.25
N VAL A 76 5.08 2.51 -11.97
CA VAL A 76 4.74 2.36 -13.39
C VAL A 76 6.00 2.19 -14.25
N SER A 77 7.02 3.04 -14.04
CA SER A 77 8.30 2.93 -14.76
C SER A 77 8.97 1.58 -14.47
N TYR A 78 9.03 1.20 -13.21
CA TYR A 78 9.61 -0.06 -12.76
C TYR A 78 8.87 -1.28 -13.33
N ALA A 79 7.53 -1.24 -13.34
CA ALA A 79 6.72 -2.31 -13.90
C ALA A 79 6.99 -2.51 -15.39
N VAL A 80 7.12 -1.43 -16.16
CA VAL A 80 7.46 -1.49 -17.59
C VAL A 80 8.84 -2.08 -17.80
N GLN A 81 9.84 -1.67 -17.01
CA GLN A 81 11.22 -2.17 -17.10
C GLN A 81 11.32 -3.67 -16.77
N ARG A 82 10.53 -4.13 -15.81
CA ARG A 82 10.57 -5.53 -15.32
C ARG A 82 9.51 -6.43 -15.95
N GLY A 83 8.71 -5.93 -16.89
CA GLY A 83 7.64 -6.72 -17.53
C GLY A 83 6.53 -7.13 -16.57
N ILE A 84 6.31 -6.37 -15.47
CA ILE A 84 5.24 -6.66 -14.50
C ILE A 84 3.89 -6.32 -15.13
N PRO A 85 2.88 -7.21 -15.03
CA PRO A 85 1.56 -6.96 -15.60
C PRO A 85 0.96 -5.65 -15.06
N LEU A 86 0.64 -4.74 -15.99
CA LEU A 86 0.17 -3.39 -15.70
C LEU A 86 -0.98 -3.01 -16.64
N LEU A 87 -2.11 -2.60 -16.07
CA LEU A 87 -3.27 -2.08 -16.80
C LEU A 87 -3.32 -0.54 -16.67
N LYS A 88 -2.99 0.17 -17.74
CA LYS A 88 -3.05 1.64 -17.82
C LYS A 88 -4.45 2.13 -18.21
N SER A 89 -5.45 1.78 -17.40
CA SER A 89 -6.85 2.08 -17.69
C SER A 89 -7.28 3.50 -17.32
N GLY A 90 -6.55 4.17 -16.44
CA GLY A 90 -7.05 5.34 -15.72
C GLY A 90 -8.12 4.96 -14.69
N MET A 91 -8.63 5.97 -13.97
CA MET A 91 -9.71 5.85 -13.01
C MET A 91 -10.79 6.86 -13.35
N VAL A 92 -12.06 6.43 -13.32
CA VAL A 92 -13.22 7.32 -13.45
C VAL A 92 -13.93 7.36 -12.10
N ILE A 93 -14.17 8.57 -11.58
CA ILE A 93 -15.11 8.79 -10.49
C ILE A 93 -16.43 9.16 -11.17
N ALA A 94 -17.41 8.26 -11.12
CA ALA A 94 -18.63 8.33 -11.90
C ALA A 94 -19.85 8.71 -11.03
N PHE A 95 -20.78 9.42 -11.66
CA PHE A 95 -22.12 9.69 -11.14
C PHE A 95 -23.13 8.84 -11.92
N SER A 96 -24.07 8.23 -11.21
CA SER A 96 -25.23 7.57 -11.82
C SER A 96 -26.38 8.55 -12.01
N TRP A 97 -27.34 8.22 -12.89
CA TRP A 97 -28.60 8.96 -13.01
C TRP A 97 -29.43 8.96 -11.72
N GLN A 98 -29.29 7.91 -10.89
CA GLN A 98 -29.93 7.87 -9.58
C GLN A 98 -29.32 8.87 -8.60
N ASP A 99 -27.99 9.05 -8.63
CA ASP A 99 -27.31 10.06 -7.83
C ASP A 99 -27.83 11.46 -8.17
N VAL A 100 -28.05 11.71 -9.46
CA VAL A 100 -28.67 12.96 -9.93
C VAL A 100 -30.08 13.14 -9.38
N ARG A 101 -30.94 12.11 -9.48
CA ARG A 101 -32.33 12.15 -8.96
C ARG A 101 -32.39 12.35 -7.45
N ARG A 102 -31.48 11.76 -6.70
CA ARG A 102 -31.34 11.92 -5.23
C ARG A 102 -30.73 13.28 -4.83
N GLY A 103 -30.38 14.12 -5.80
CA GLY A 103 -29.82 15.43 -5.54
C GLY A 103 -28.35 15.42 -5.13
N LEU A 104 -27.64 14.30 -5.21
CA LEU A 104 -26.21 14.16 -4.88
C LEU A 104 -25.32 15.06 -5.75
N TRP A 105 -25.77 15.43 -6.97
CA TRP A 105 -25.10 16.41 -7.79
C TRP A 105 -25.07 17.82 -7.16
N ARG A 106 -25.96 18.10 -6.20
CA ARG A 106 -25.96 19.35 -5.40
C ARG A 106 -24.86 19.34 -4.35
N ASP A 107 -24.39 18.18 -3.92
CA ASP A 107 -23.20 18.07 -3.07
C ASP A 107 -21.91 18.18 -3.91
N VAL A 108 -21.79 19.32 -4.60
CA VAL A 108 -20.56 19.67 -5.34
C VAL A 108 -19.34 19.83 -4.44
N SER A 109 -19.49 19.72 -3.12
CA SER A 109 -18.39 19.88 -2.16
C SER A 109 -17.34 18.78 -2.29
N SER A 110 -17.76 17.55 -2.55
CA SER A 110 -16.85 16.42 -2.80
C SER A 110 -16.08 16.59 -4.11
N LEU A 111 -16.74 17.03 -5.18
CA LEU A 111 -16.10 17.35 -6.46
C LEU A 111 -15.15 18.54 -6.35
N ARG A 112 -15.59 19.62 -5.69
CA ARG A 112 -14.73 20.79 -5.44
C ARG A 112 -13.47 20.38 -4.67
N ARG A 113 -13.59 19.50 -3.67
CA ARG A 113 -12.45 18.97 -2.92
C ARG A 113 -11.51 18.17 -3.82
N LEU A 114 -12.04 17.24 -4.61
CA LEU A 114 -11.24 16.44 -5.54
C LEU A 114 -10.54 17.31 -6.58
N TRP A 115 -11.25 18.31 -7.12
CA TRP A 115 -10.69 19.28 -8.06
C TRP A 115 -9.57 20.12 -7.42
N ALA A 116 -9.82 20.63 -6.22
CA ALA A 116 -8.83 21.39 -5.46
C ALA A 116 -7.60 20.53 -5.11
N ASN A 117 -7.80 19.26 -4.72
CA ASN A 117 -6.71 18.31 -4.48
C ASN A 117 -5.91 18.05 -5.77
N ALA A 118 -6.60 17.83 -6.88
CA ALA A 118 -5.96 17.62 -8.17
C ALA A 118 -5.10 18.83 -8.57
N TRP A 119 -5.65 20.05 -8.45
CA TRP A 119 -4.92 21.27 -8.76
C TRP A 119 -3.70 21.48 -7.86
N LYS A 120 -3.87 21.36 -6.53
CA LYS A 120 -2.78 21.50 -5.54
C LYS A 120 -1.69 20.44 -5.70
N SER A 121 -2.05 19.25 -6.15
CA SER A 121 -1.14 18.12 -6.32
C SER A 121 -0.63 17.95 -7.76
N ASN A 122 -0.97 18.88 -8.67
CA ASN A 122 -0.65 18.82 -10.09
C ASN A 122 -1.08 17.48 -10.73
N ILE A 123 -2.26 16.98 -10.37
CA ILE A 123 -2.85 15.76 -10.93
C ILE A 123 -3.75 16.15 -12.09
N ARG A 124 -3.45 15.60 -13.28
CA ARG A 124 -4.29 15.80 -14.45
C ARG A 124 -5.64 15.13 -14.29
N VAL A 125 -6.71 15.88 -14.44
CA VAL A 125 -8.09 15.38 -14.40
C VAL A 125 -8.86 15.93 -15.61
N SER A 126 -9.85 15.18 -16.09
CA SER A 126 -10.73 15.60 -17.19
C SER A 126 -12.18 15.32 -16.81
N PHE A 127 -13.05 16.31 -17.03
CA PHE A 127 -14.49 16.11 -16.87
C PHE A 127 -15.05 15.30 -18.04
N LEU A 128 -15.87 14.30 -17.73
CA LEU A 128 -16.56 13.45 -18.69
C LEU A 128 -18.04 13.80 -18.73
N THR A 129 -18.48 14.29 -19.88
CA THR A 129 -19.90 14.41 -20.21
C THR A 129 -20.50 13.01 -20.39
N PRO A 130 -21.85 12.85 -20.40
CA PRO A 130 -22.49 11.55 -20.63
C PRO A 130 -22.00 10.88 -21.93
N HIS A 131 -21.87 11.64 -23.00
CA HIS A 131 -21.38 11.13 -24.29
C HIS A 131 -19.92 10.63 -24.21
N ARG A 132 -19.03 11.41 -23.59
CA ARG A 132 -17.63 11.01 -23.43
C ARG A 132 -17.47 9.80 -22.49
N LEU A 133 -18.29 9.75 -21.43
CA LEU A 133 -18.29 8.60 -20.50
C LEU A 133 -18.74 7.34 -21.21
N LYS A 134 -19.81 7.42 -22.02
CA LYS A 134 -20.32 6.30 -22.82
C LYS A 134 -19.33 5.83 -23.89
N ALA A 135 -18.58 6.76 -24.50
CA ALA A 135 -17.53 6.42 -25.46
C ALA A 135 -16.35 5.70 -24.80
N LEU A 136 -16.01 6.05 -23.54
CA LEU A 136 -14.93 5.42 -22.78
C LEU A 136 -15.31 4.05 -22.18
N GLU A 137 -16.52 3.93 -21.66
CA GLU A 137 -17.10 2.75 -21.02
C GLU A 137 -18.51 2.51 -21.56
N PRO A 138 -18.63 1.81 -22.69
CA PRO A 138 -19.92 1.64 -23.40
C PRO A 138 -21.00 0.96 -22.57
N ASN A 139 -20.63 0.13 -21.62
CA ASN A 139 -21.56 -0.62 -20.78
C ASN A 139 -21.92 0.09 -19.47
N LEU A 140 -21.22 1.19 -19.16
CA LEU A 140 -21.45 1.93 -17.92
C LEU A 140 -22.70 2.81 -18.00
N CYS A 141 -23.63 2.65 -17.06
CA CYS A 141 -24.82 3.48 -16.89
C CYS A 141 -24.52 4.71 -16.02
N GLY A 142 -23.61 5.58 -16.48
CA GLY A 142 -23.22 6.81 -15.79
C GLY A 142 -23.73 8.05 -16.53
N CYS A 143 -23.91 9.15 -15.79
CA CYS A 143 -24.36 10.44 -16.35
C CYS A 143 -23.24 11.47 -16.47
N ALA A 144 -22.18 11.35 -15.67
CA ALA A 144 -21.00 12.23 -15.70
C ALA A 144 -19.86 11.57 -14.94
N GLY A 145 -18.65 12.13 -15.07
CA GLY A 145 -17.51 11.63 -14.29
C GLY A 145 -16.30 12.53 -14.33
N LEU A 146 -15.31 12.18 -13.50
CA LEU A 146 -13.94 12.71 -13.55
C LEU A 146 -13.00 11.60 -13.95
N LEU A 147 -12.25 11.77 -15.03
CA LEU A 147 -11.19 10.86 -15.45
C LEU A 147 -9.85 11.31 -14.85
N ILE A 148 -9.18 10.38 -14.21
CA ILE A 148 -7.81 10.52 -13.70
C ILE A 148 -6.92 9.55 -14.50
N PRO A 149 -6.27 9.99 -15.58
CA PRO A 149 -5.58 9.09 -16.51
C PRO A 149 -4.29 8.46 -15.95
N SER A 150 -3.69 9.07 -14.92
CA SER A 150 -2.43 8.60 -14.33
C SER A 150 -2.57 7.37 -13.42
N VAL A 151 -3.81 6.98 -13.07
CA VAL A 151 -4.06 5.80 -12.22
C VAL A 151 -3.95 4.53 -13.06
N CYS A 152 -3.28 3.53 -12.49
CA CYS A 152 -3.08 2.23 -13.14
C CYS A 152 -3.45 1.09 -12.17
N VAL A 153 -3.59 -0.12 -12.68
CA VAL A 153 -3.70 -1.35 -11.87
C VAL A 153 -2.53 -2.24 -12.19
N ILE A 154 -1.82 -2.69 -11.15
CA ILE A 154 -0.64 -3.54 -11.25
C ILE A 154 -0.91 -4.91 -10.62
N ASP A 155 -0.22 -5.93 -11.07
CA ASP A 155 -0.10 -7.16 -10.30
C ASP A 155 0.77 -6.90 -9.07
N ALA A 156 0.12 -6.75 -7.92
CA ALA A 156 0.77 -6.37 -6.68
C ALA A 156 1.75 -7.44 -6.17
N LEU A 157 1.45 -8.72 -6.36
CA LEU A 157 2.33 -9.80 -5.95
C LEU A 157 3.57 -9.87 -6.86
N ALA A 158 3.39 -9.75 -8.16
CA ALA A 158 4.50 -9.68 -9.11
C ALA A 158 5.43 -8.50 -8.82
N LEU A 159 4.87 -7.34 -8.42
CA LEU A 159 5.68 -6.19 -7.97
C LEU A 159 6.54 -6.55 -6.74
N VAL A 160 5.95 -7.18 -5.73
CA VAL A 160 6.71 -7.58 -4.51
C VAL A 160 7.82 -8.56 -4.86
N GLN A 161 7.52 -9.57 -5.69
CA GLN A 161 8.52 -10.58 -6.09
C GLN A 161 9.67 -9.97 -6.90
N ALA A 162 9.37 -9.04 -7.80
CA ALA A 162 10.41 -8.34 -8.55
C ALA A 162 11.30 -7.46 -7.64
N LEU A 163 10.70 -6.73 -6.70
CA LEU A 163 11.44 -5.92 -5.72
C LEU A 163 12.30 -6.79 -4.80
N ARG A 164 11.81 -7.97 -4.41
CA ARG A 164 12.57 -8.94 -3.64
C ARG A 164 13.78 -9.43 -4.43
N ALA A 165 13.55 -9.88 -5.66
CA ALA A 165 14.62 -10.40 -6.52
C ALA A 165 15.72 -9.34 -6.72
N ASP A 166 15.36 -8.09 -7.01
CA ASP A 166 16.33 -6.99 -7.13
C ASP A 166 17.13 -6.75 -5.84
N ALA A 167 16.47 -6.89 -4.67
CA ALA A 167 17.14 -6.75 -3.39
C ALA A 167 18.12 -7.92 -3.14
N GLU A 168 17.75 -9.14 -3.50
CA GLU A 168 18.63 -10.33 -3.46
C GLU A 168 19.83 -10.17 -4.41
N ASP A 169 19.60 -9.68 -5.61
CA ASP A 169 20.66 -9.40 -6.61
C ASP A 169 21.68 -8.36 -6.10
N THR A 170 21.25 -7.46 -5.20
CA THR A 170 22.14 -6.48 -4.55
C THR A 170 22.71 -6.97 -3.21
N GLY A 171 22.56 -8.26 -2.87
CA GLY A 171 23.16 -8.89 -1.72
C GLY A 171 22.33 -8.87 -0.44
N SER A 172 21.06 -8.49 -0.48
CA SER A 172 20.18 -8.58 0.68
C SER A 172 19.75 -10.02 0.95
N ALA A 173 19.82 -10.45 2.22
CA ALA A 173 19.40 -11.78 2.66
C ALA A 173 17.94 -11.77 3.12
N PHE A 174 17.12 -12.71 2.64
CA PHE A 174 15.75 -12.92 3.10
C PHE A 174 15.64 -14.19 3.95
N ALA A 175 15.17 -14.03 5.18
CA ALA A 175 14.93 -15.14 6.12
C ALA A 175 13.41 -15.28 6.33
N PHE A 176 12.81 -16.21 5.59
CA PHE A 176 11.39 -16.58 5.72
C PHE A 176 11.17 -17.54 6.88
N ASN A 177 9.91 -17.64 7.36
CA ASN A 177 9.53 -18.40 8.56
C ASN A 177 10.36 -17.98 9.80
N ASN A 178 10.68 -16.72 9.90
CA ASN A 178 11.44 -16.10 10.98
C ASN A 178 10.64 -14.96 11.61
N ARG A 179 9.81 -15.31 12.60
CA ARG A 179 9.03 -14.31 13.35
C ARG A 179 9.92 -13.66 14.42
N VAL A 180 10.08 -12.35 14.36
CA VAL A 180 10.75 -11.58 15.42
C VAL A 180 9.93 -11.65 16.70
N VAL A 181 10.54 -12.08 17.79
CA VAL A 181 9.89 -12.30 19.10
C VAL A 181 10.48 -11.42 20.20
N GLU A 182 11.72 -10.96 20.04
CA GLU A 182 12.39 -10.10 21.02
C GLU A 182 13.37 -9.16 20.32
N ILE A 183 13.48 -7.95 20.84
CA ILE A 183 14.43 -6.93 20.37
C ILE A 183 15.05 -6.26 21.59
N ASP A 184 16.35 -6.46 21.76
CA ASP A 184 17.14 -5.75 22.75
C ASP A 184 18.06 -4.74 22.06
N ALA A 185 18.35 -3.64 22.72
CA ALA A 185 19.22 -2.62 22.19
C ALA A 185 20.31 -2.27 23.21
N ASP A 186 21.54 -2.22 22.73
CA ASP A 186 22.64 -1.58 23.46
C ASP A 186 22.94 -0.17 22.88
N SER A 187 24.10 0.40 23.20
CA SER A 187 24.49 1.74 22.73
C SER A 187 24.85 1.78 21.24
N THR A 188 25.07 0.65 20.57
CA THR A 188 25.64 0.57 19.22
C THR A 188 24.83 -0.28 18.27
N SER A 189 24.00 -1.18 18.78
CA SER A 189 23.32 -2.19 17.97
C SER A 189 22.02 -2.71 18.60
N TYR A 190 21.29 -3.44 17.79
CA TYR A 190 20.12 -4.23 18.17
C TYR A 190 20.49 -5.71 18.18
N LEU A 191 20.08 -6.42 19.22
CA LEU A 191 20.01 -7.86 19.25
C LEU A 191 18.59 -8.26 18.87
N VAL A 192 18.41 -8.80 17.68
CA VAL A 192 17.11 -9.21 17.17
C VAL A 192 17.00 -10.73 17.25
N THR A 193 16.03 -11.22 18.02
CA THR A 193 15.73 -12.65 18.20
C THR A 193 14.47 -12.99 17.45
N THR A 194 14.55 -14.00 16.60
CA THR A 194 13.39 -14.65 15.99
C THR A 194 13.09 -15.97 16.72
N ASP A 195 12.00 -16.62 16.34
CA ASP A 195 11.67 -17.97 16.80
C ASP A 195 12.66 -19.04 16.30
N ARG A 196 13.67 -18.69 15.48
CA ARG A 196 14.64 -19.62 14.89
C ARG A 196 16.09 -19.21 15.03
N THR A 197 16.38 -17.92 15.06
CA THR A 197 17.76 -17.41 15.04
C THR A 197 17.89 -16.11 15.82
N LYS A 198 19.14 -15.72 16.05
CA LYS A 198 19.50 -14.49 16.76
C LYS A 198 20.65 -13.80 16.02
N ILE A 199 20.48 -12.52 15.73
CA ILE A 199 21.45 -11.69 14.99
C ILE A 199 21.71 -10.37 15.69
N ARG A 200 22.83 -9.70 15.34
CA ARG A 200 23.05 -8.28 15.64
C ARG A 200 22.86 -7.42 14.40
N ALA A 201 22.30 -6.22 14.57
CA ALA A 201 22.19 -5.22 13.51
C ALA A 201 22.45 -3.82 14.03
N THR A 202 23.19 -3.00 13.28
CA THR A 202 23.48 -1.59 13.64
C THR A 202 22.27 -0.70 13.45
N CYS A 203 21.38 -1.04 12.52
CA CYS A 203 20.13 -0.30 12.22
C CYS A 203 18.95 -1.26 12.16
N LEU A 204 17.81 -0.84 12.72
CA LEU A 204 16.56 -1.59 12.66
C LEU A 204 15.48 -0.79 11.94
N ILE A 205 14.89 -1.39 10.89
CA ILE A 205 13.78 -0.80 10.13
C ILE A 205 12.55 -1.68 10.30
N ASN A 206 11.53 -1.14 10.92
CA ASN A 206 10.26 -1.81 11.12
C ASN A 206 9.32 -1.52 9.93
N ALA A 207 9.23 -2.48 9.02
CA ALA A 207 8.32 -2.51 7.87
C ALA A 207 7.26 -3.63 8.00
N ALA A 208 6.90 -4.01 9.22
CA ALA A 208 6.05 -5.16 9.54
C ALA A 208 4.55 -4.94 9.25
N GLY A 209 4.19 -3.86 8.58
CA GLY A 209 2.83 -3.61 8.08
C GLY A 209 1.77 -3.73 9.18
N LEU A 210 0.93 -4.75 9.13
CA LEU A 210 -0.15 -4.97 10.09
C LEU A 210 0.33 -5.24 11.53
N TYR A 211 1.61 -5.63 11.69
CA TYR A 211 2.23 -5.93 12.99
C TYR A 211 3.30 -4.91 13.38
N ALA A 212 3.32 -3.74 12.72
CA ALA A 212 4.35 -2.74 12.96
C ALA A 212 4.27 -2.10 14.35
N ASP A 213 3.09 -2.02 14.95
CA ASP A 213 2.92 -1.58 16.35
C ASP A 213 3.46 -2.60 17.35
N ASP A 214 3.30 -3.91 17.08
CA ASP A 214 3.84 -4.99 17.92
C ASP A 214 5.38 -4.94 17.89
N ILE A 215 5.98 -4.84 16.71
CA ILE A 215 7.45 -4.72 16.55
C ILE A 215 7.99 -3.43 17.19
N ALA A 216 7.29 -2.31 17.02
CA ALA A 216 7.67 -1.06 17.68
C ALA A 216 7.63 -1.19 19.20
N SER A 217 6.63 -1.90 19.75
CA SER A 217 6.51 -2.14 21.19
C SER A 217 7.66 -3.00 21.73
N LEU A 218 8.09 -4.04 20.98
CA LEU A 218 9.27 -4.83 21.32
C LEU A 218 10.55 -3.96 21.35
N ALA A 219 10.75 -3.13 20.32
CA ALA A 219 11.98 -2.33 20.18
C ALA A 219 12.06 -1.15 21.16
N LEU A 220 10.93 -0.55 21.51
CA LEU A 220 10.83 0.62 22.40
C LEU A 220 10.58 0.23 23.86
N ARG A 221 10.18 -1.02 24.13
CA ARG A 221 9.67 -1.48 25.43
C ARG A 221 8.51 -0.61 25.95
N ALA A 222 7.71 -0.06 25.02
CA ALA A 222 6.61 0.82 25.29
C ALA A 222 5.55 0.76 24.19
N THR A 223 4.28 0.91 24.56
CA THR A 223 3.17 1.01 23.62
C THR A 223 3.00 2.45 23.14
N LYS A 224 3.68 2.82 22.06
CA LYS A 224 3.62 4.14 21.44
C LYS A 224 2.59 4.21 20.31
N TYR A 225 2.41 3.13 19.59
CA TYR A 225 1.57 3.04 18.41
C TYR A 225 0.50 1.98 18.59
N ALA A 226 -0.66 2.18 17.95
CA ALA A 226 -1.73 1.20 17.93
C ALA A 226 -2.34 1.13 16.53
N ILE A 227 -2.28 -0.04 15.92
CA ILE A 227 -2.90 -0.32 14.64
C ILE A 227 -4.32 -0.82 14.87
N ARG A 228 -5.28 -0.17 14.20
CA ARG A 228 -6.65 -0.65 14.07
C ARG A 228 -6.77 -1.40 12.74
N PRO A 229 -6.93 -2.73 12.76
CA PRO A 229 -7.09 -3.49 11.54
C PRO A 229 -8.46 -3.22 10.92
N LEU A 230 -8.46 -2.79 9.64
CA LEU A 230 -9.68 -2.61 8.85
C LEU A 230 -9.68 -3.62 7.70
N ARG A 231 -10.64 -4.55 7.72
CA ARG A 231 -10.81 -5.56 6.68
C ARG A 231 -11.60 -5.00 5.52
N GLY A 232 -11.22 -5.36 4.30
CA GLY A 232 -11.95 -5.10 3.07
C GLY A 232 -12.05 -6.37 2.24
N GLU A 233 -13.23 -6.64 1.71
CA GLU A 233 -13.55 -7.84 0.96
C GLU A 233 -13.74 -7.56 -0.51
N TYR A 234 -13.49 -8.57 -1.34
CA TYR A 234 -13.61 -8.50 -2.78
C TYR A 234 -14.44 -9.66 -3.32
N TYR A 235 -15.34 -9.33 -4.24
CA TYR A 235 -16.06 -10.28 -5.09
C TYR A 235 -15.50 -10.27 -6.49
N GLU A 236 -15.29 -11.44 -7.05
CA GLU A 236 -14.92 -11.63 -8.45
C GLU A 236 -16.18 -11.79 -9.32
N VAL A 237 -16.21 -11.13 -10.46
CA VAL A 237 -17.20 -11.37 -11.50
C VAL A 237 -16.77 -12.64 -12.26
N ILE A 238 -17.49 -13.75 -12.04
CA ILE A 238 -17.14 -15.07 -12.61
C ILE A 238 -17.76 -15.31 -13.99
N SER A 239 -18.83 -14.58 -14.37
CA SER A 239 -19.49 -14.69 -15.66
C SER A 239 -18.55 -14.21 -16.78
N PRO A 240 -18.15 -15.07 -17.74
CA PRO A 240 -17.17 -14.73 -18.79
C PRO A 240 -17.62 -13.55 -19.66
N GLU A 241 -18.93 -13.50 -19.99
CA GLU A 241 -19.52 -12.44 -20.80
C GLU A 241 -19.62 -11.10 -20.09
N LYS A 242 -19.55 -11.08 -18.74
CA LYS A 242 -19.71 -9.86 -17.93
C LYS A 242 -18.41 -9.29 -17.38
N ARG A 243 -17.36 -10.11 -17.24
CA ARG A 243 -16.08 -9.64 -16.72
C ARG A 243 -15.40 -8.58 -17.61
N GLY A 244 -15.66 -8.62 -18.91
CA GLY A 244 -15.15 -7.67 -19.90
C GLY A 244 -16.01 -6.40 -20.09
N LEU A 245 -17.15 -6.27 -19.40
CA LEU A 245 -18.05 -5.13 -19.58
C LEU A 245 -17.48 -3.82 -19.04
N ILE A 246 -16.57 -3.86 -18.08
CA ILE A 246 -15.90 -2.70 -17.50
C ILE A 246 -14.39 -2.85 -17.68
N GLY A 247 -13.79 -1.91 -18.40
CA GLY A 247 -12.36 -1.92 -18.73
C GLY A 247 -11.51 -1.01 -17.83
N ARG A 248 -12.14 -0.13 -17.01
CA ARG A 248 -11.46 0.86 -16.18
C ARG A 248 -11.83 0.72 -14.71
N LEU A 249 -10.99 1.32 -13.87
CA LEU A 249 -11.38 1.56 -12.47
C LEU A 249 -12.56 2.53 -12.44
N ILE A 250 -13.71 2.09 -11.93
CA ILE A 250 -14.91 2.93 -11.79
C ILE A 250 -15.25 3.06 -10.31
N TYR A 251 -15.07 4.25 -9.78
CA TYR A 251 -15.42 4.60 -8.40
C TYR A 251 -16.74 5.37 -8.42
N PRO A 252 -17.75 4.96 -7.64
CA PRO A 252 -18.92 5.78 -7.40
C PRO A 252 -18.51 7.12 -6.77
N ALA A 253 -19.14 8.20 -7.19
CA ALA A 253 -19.01 9.49 -6.50
C ALA A 253 -19.70 9.39 -5.15
N LEU A 254 -18.94 9.46 -4.08
CA LEU A 254 -19.44 9.32 -2.71
C LEU A 254 -19.79 10.68 -2.10
N PRO A 255 -20.82 10.75 -1.25
CA PRO A 255 -21.11 11.95 -0.47
C PRO A 255 -19.96 12.26 0.49
N ARG A 256 -19.88 13.53 0.92
CA ARG A 256 -18.78 14.05 1.77
C ARG A 256 -18.58 13.27 3.08
N GLN A 257 -19.65 12.69 3.61
CA GLN A 257 -19.69 11.98 4.90
C GLN A 257 -19.31 10.50 4.76
N ALA A 258 -19.15 9.97 3.53
CA ALA A 258 -18.78 8.58 3.34
C ALA A 258 -17.39 8.29 3.90
N THR A 259 -17.26 7.19 4.63
CA THR A 259 -15.99 6.67 5.10
C THR A 259 -15.36 5.81 4.00
N GLY A 260 -14.06 5.96 3.75
CA GLY A 260 -13.33 5.18 2.74
C GLY A 260 -13.54 5.66 1.31
N LYS A 261 -13.13 4.82 0.36
CA LYS A 261 -13.19 5.10 -1.09
C LYS A 261 -14.41 4.46 -1.78
N GLY A 262 -15.20 3.70 -1.04
CA GLY A 262 -16.37 2.96 -1.52
C GLY A 262 -16.04 1.70 -2.33
N ILE A 263 -17.06 0.84 -2.44
CA ILE A 263 -17.00 -0.33 -3.31
C ILE A 263 -16.96 0.16 -4.77
N HIS A 264 -16.03 -0.39 -5.57
CA HIS A 264 -15.79 0.07 -6.93
C HIS A 264 -15.50 -1.11 -7.88
N PHE A 265 -15.59 -0.91 -9.17
CA PHE A 265 -15.13 -1.86 -10.17
C PHE A 265 -13.60 -1.78 -10.30
N SER A 266 -12.95 -2.92 -10.19
CA SER A 266 -11.50 -3.05 -10.24
C SER A 266 -11.09 -4.13 -11.25
N PRO A 267 -10.96 -3.78 -12.55
CA PRO A 267 -10.39 -4.68 -13.54
C PRO A 267 -8.90 -4.93 -13.24
N ARG A 268 -8.45 -6.14 -13.55
CA ARG A 268 -7.08 -6.59 -13.33
C ARG A 268 -6.32 -6.71 -14.65
N PRO A 269 -4.97 -6.66 -14.63
CA PRO A 269 -4.17 -6.87 -15.85
C PRO A 269 -4.40 -8.21 -16.53
N ASN A 270 -4.84 -9.24 -15.81
CA ASN A 270 -5.16 -10.58 -16.32
C ASN A 270 -6.60 -10.72 -16.85
N GLY A 271 -7.36 -9.63 -16.95
CA GLY A 271 -8.73 -9.63 -17.46
C GLY A 271 -9.82 -9.99 -16.43
N GLN A 272 -9.47 -10.29 -15.19
CA GLN A 272 -10.47 -10.46 -14.12
C GLN A 272 -11.09 -9.11 -13.75
N LEU A 273 -12.36 -9.13 -13.33
CA LEU A 273 -13.05 -7.97 -12.79
C LEU A 273 -13.47 -8.25 -11.35
N PHE A 274 -13.10 -7.35 -10.44
CA PHE A 274 -13.48 -7.43 -9.03
C PHE A 274 -14.38 -6.27 -8.64
N LEU A 275 -15.28 -6.53 -7.69
CA LEU A 275 -16.06 -5.52 -6.96
C LEU A 275 -15.47 -5.40 -5.56
N GLY A 276 -15.30 -4.17 -5.09
CA GLY A 276 -14.74 -3.94 -3.75
C GLY A 276 -13.54 -2.99 -3.75
N PRO A 277 -12.95 -2.80 -2.57
CA PRO A 277 -13.37 -3.41 -1.31
C PRO A 277 -14.49 -2.64 -0.60
N ASN A 278 -15.21 -3.33 0.29
CA ASN A 278 -15.88 -2.71 1.41
C ASN A 278 -14.87 -2.36 2.53
N GLU A 279 -15.35 -1.90 3.69
CA GLU A 279 -14.47 -1.59 4.82
C GLU A 279 -15.22 -1.77 6.16
N PHE A 280 -14.65 -2.56 7.06
CA PHE A 280 -15.13 -2.70 8.44
C PHE A 280 -13.98 -3.08 9.39
N ALA A 281 -14.15 -2.73 10.67
CA ALA A 281 -13.17 -3.02 11.70
C ALA A 281 -13.22 -4.51 12.08
N VAL A 282 -12.04 -5.08 12.33
CA VAL A 282 -11.87 -6.40 12.94
C VAL A 282 -10.98 -6.26 14.18
N LEU A 283 -11.14 -7.17 15.13
CA LEU A 283 -10.30 -7.15 16.35
C LEU A 283 -9.00 -7.92 16.14
N ASP A 284 -9.07 -9.00 15.39
CA ASP A 284 -7.93 -9.88 15.14
C ASP A 284 -7.27 -9.52 13.79
N LYS A 285 -5.96 -9.30 13.82
CA LYS A 285 -5.11 -9.03 12.64
C LYS A 285 -5.05 -10.22 11.67
N THR A 286 -5.52 -11.40 12.08
CA THR A 286 -5.57 -12.64 11.27
C THR A 286 -6.97 -12.97 10.74
N ASP A 287 -7.98 -12.17 11.07
CA ASP A 287 -9.36 -12.42 10.67
C ASP A 287 -9.63 -12.06 9.20
N TYR A 288 -9.27 -12.96 8.32
CA TYR A 288 -9.53 -12.81 6.87
C TYR A 288 -10.89 -13.40 6.43
N THR A 289 -11.54 -14.25 7.22
CA THR A 289 -12.65 -15.08 6.71
C THR A 289 -13.82 -15.31 7.66
N SER A 290 -13.77 -14.83 8.91
CA SER A 290 -14.78 -15.16 9.95
C SER A 290 -16.21 -14.80 9.57
N ARG A 291 -16.39 -13.70 8.83
CA ARG A 291 -17.68 -13.24 8.34
C ARG A 291 -17.51 -12.68 6.93
N LYS A 292 -18.26 -13.23 5.97
CA LYS A 292 -18.32 -12.71 4.60
C LYS A 292 -19.52 -11.77 4.47
N THR A 293 -19.28 -10.58 3.98
CA THR A 293 -20.37 -9.65 3.64
C THR A 293 -21.16 -10.22 2.47
N PRO A 294 -22.50 -10.26 2.52
CA PRO A 294 -23.32 -10.75 1.42
C PRO A 294 -23.10 -9.97 0.11
N PRO A 295 -23.24 -10.61 -1.07
CA PRO A 295 -22.96 -9.98 -2.38
C PRO A 295 -23.93 -8.85 -2.74
N ASP A 296 -25.16 -8.88 -2.22
CA ASP A 296 -26.18 -7.84 -2.43
C ASP A 296 -25.69 -6.45 -2.01
N LEU A 297 -24.94 -6.32 -0.91
CA LEU A 297 -24.36 -5.04 -0.47
C LEU A 297 -23.34 -4.47 -1.47
N PHE A 298 -22.65 -5.33 -2.21
CA PHE A 298 -21.76 -4.88 -3.28
C PHE A 298 -22.56 -4.44 -4.50
N LEU A 299 -23.64 -5.15 -4.83
CA LEU A 299 -24.55 -4.82 -5.93
C LEU A 299 -25.33 -3.54 -5.67
N GLU A 300 -25.85 -3.31 -4.47
CA GLU A 300 -26.56 -2.07 -4.12
C GLU A 300 -25.76 -0.82 -4.48
N THR A 301 -24.43 -0.88 -4.31
CA THR A 301 -23.54 0.24 -4.63
C THR A 301 -23.31 0.37 -6.14
N LEU A 302 -23.19 -0.74 -6.86
CA LEU A 302 -22.64 -0.76 -8.22
C LEU A 302 -23.69 -1.08 -9.31
N GLN A 303 -24.84 -1.64 -8.95
CA GLN A 303 -25.87 -2.05 -9.90
C GLN A 303 -26.42 -0.86 -10.72
N ASN A 304 -26.43 0.33 -10.13
CA ASN A 304 -26.81 1.54 -10.84
C ASN A 304 -25.87 1.90 -11.99
N PHE A 305 -24.64 1.45 -11.94
CA PHE A 305 -23.62 1.66 -12.97
C PHE A 305 -23.55 0.49 -13.96
N LEU A 306 -23.87 -0.73 -13.53
CA LEU A 306 -23.89 -1.92 -14.37
C LEU A 306 -25.10 -2.81 -14.01
N PRO A 307 -26.32 -2.50 -14.48
CA PRO A 307 -27.54 -3.24 -14.14
C PRO A 307 -27.54 -4.70 -14.59
N ALA A 308 -26.67 -5.04 -15.55
CA ALA A 308 -26.52 -6.41 -16.04
C ALA A 308 -25.95 -7.40 -14.99
N LEU A 309 -25.31 -6.90 -13.91
CA LEU A 309 -24.79 -7.74 -12.84
C LEU A 309 -25.89 -8.18 -11.87
N ASN A 310 -25.79 -9.42 -11.44
CA ASN A 310 -26.61 -10.00 -10.38
C ASN A 310 -25.77 -10.90 -9.47
N GLU A 311 -26.34 -11.40 -8.37
CA GLU A 311 -25.61 -12.18 -7.36
C GLU A 311 -24.96 -13.45 -7.92
N ARG A 312 -25.59 -14.10 -8.91
CA ARG A 312 -25.08 -15.33 -9.52
C ARG A 312 -23.79 -15.11 -10.32
N ASP A 313 -23.53 -13.87 -10.71
CA ASP A 313 -22.30 -13.49 -11.40
C ASP A 313 -21.10 -13.32 -10.44
N LEU A 314 -21.36 -13.31 -9.13
CA LEU A 314 -20.39 -12.95 -8.12
C LEU A 314 -19.94 -14.15 -7.30
N ARG A 315 -18.63 -14.24 -7.07
CA ARG A 315 -18.01 -15.18 -6.14
C ARG A 315 -17.12 -14.41 -5.17
N TRP A 316 -17.30 -14.64 -3.87
CA TRP A 316 -16.37 -14.13 -2.87
C TRP A 316 -14.94 -14.62 -3.19
N ALA A 317 -14.00 -13.71 -3.32
CA ALA A 317 -12.64 -14.01 -3.77
C ALA A 317 -11.64 -14.03 -2.62
N TYR A 318 -11.50 -12.89 -1.96
CA TYR A 318 -10.56 -12.73 -0.85
C TYR A 318 -10.90 -11.49 -0.02
N SER A 319 -10.23 -11.38 1.12
CA SER A 319 -10.18 -10.14 1.90
C SER A 319 -8.73 -9.72 2.16
N GLY A 320 -8.54 -8.44 2.43
CA GLY A 320 -7.29 -7.86 2.90
C GLY A 320 -7.51 -7.02 4.15
N ILE A 321 -6.50 -6.93 5.01
CA ILE A 321 -6.57 -6.14 6.24
C ILE A 321 -5.58 -4.98 6.14
N ARG A 322 -6.09 -3.76 6.36
CA ARG A 322 -5.32 -2.51 6.32
C ARG A 322 -4.79 -2.19 7.71
N PRO A 323 -3.49 -1.83 7.83
CA PRO A 323 -2.88 -1.39 9.08
C PRO A 323 -3.21 0.09 9.35
N CYS A 324 -4.45 0.40 9.73
CA CYS A 324 -4.86 1.78 9.94
C CYS A 324 -4.46 2.27 11.35
N VAL A 325 -4.00 3.51 11.44
CA VAL A 325 -3.88 4.25 12.70
C VAL A 325 -4.96 5.31 12.73
N MET A 326 -5.66 5.42 13.83
CA MET A 326 -6.73 6.40 14.00
C MET A 326 -6.24 7.59 14.83
N THR A 327 -6.60 8.79 14.41
CA THR A 327 -6.41 10.00 15.23
C THR A 327 -7.41 10.02 16.38
N GLY A 328 -7.16 10.85 17.40
CA GLY A 328 -8.10 11.06 18.50
C GLY A 328 -9.50 11.54 18.07
N GLN A 329 -9.63 12.04 16.83
CA GLN A 329 -10.90 12.44 16.22
C GLN A 329 -11.58 11.30 15.41
N GLY A 330 -11.09 10.07 15.50
CA GLY A 330 -11.63 8.92 14.79
C GLY A 330 -11.38 8.90 13.28
N ARG A 331 -10.47 9.76 12.77
CA ARG A 331 -10.06 9.77 11.36
C ARG A 331 -8.80 8.92 11.16
N LYS A 332 -8.62 8.37 9.97
CA LYS A 332 -7.35 7.71 9.61
C LYS A 332 -6.21 8.74 9.63
N SER A 333 -5.09 8.36 10.25
CA SER A 333 -3.88 9.20 10.28
C SER A 333 -3.19 9.23 8.91
N ASP A 334 -2.23 10.14 8.77
CA ASP A 334 -1.21 10.07 7.71
C ASP A 334 -0.27 8.88 7.95
N PHE A 335 0.62 8.58 7.01
CA PHE A 335 1.74 7.66 7.24
C PHE A 335 2.64 8.19 8.34
N ILE A 336 3.03 7.32 9.24
CA ILE A 336 3.99 7.63 10.29
C ILE A 336 5.31 6.98 9.89
N VAL A 337 6.30 7.79 9.58
CA VAL A 337 7.69 7.40 9.37
C VAL A 337 8.49 8.10 10.46
N SER A 338 8.92 7.37 11.46
CA SER A 338 9.54 7.92 12.65
C SER A 338 10.91 7.29 12.91
N ALA A 339 11.94 8.11 13.02
CA ALA A 339 13.21 7.73 13.60
C ALA A 339 13.09 7.81 15.14
N ASP A 340 12.56 6.74 15.75
CA ASP A 340 12.29 6.72 17.19
C ASP A 340 13.57 6.60 18.04
N ARG A 341 14.66 6.21 17.42
CA ARG A 341 16.01 6.28 17.96
C ARG A 341 16.97 6.69 16.84
N GLU A 342 17.88 7.58 17.14
CA GLU A 342 18.86 8.11 16.18
C GLU A 342 20.17 7.31 16.16
N ASN A 343 20.56 6.75 17.30
CA ASN A 343 21.78 5.97 17.46
C ASN A 343 21.63 4.88 18.55
N PRO A 344 21.68 3.59 18.20
CA PRO A 344 21.56 3.06 16.84
C PRO A 344 20.20 3.38 16.24
N PRO A 345 20.10 3.58 14.91
CA PRO A 345 18.85 3.99 14.28
C PRO A 345 17.73 2.94 14.42
N LEU A 346 16.54 3.40 14.86
CA LEU A 346 15.28 2.67 14.78
C LEU A 346 14.30 3.48 13.94
N VAL A 347 13.96 2.97 12.77
CA VAL A 347 12.96 3.58 11.90
C VAL A 347 11.67 2.76 11.93
N ASN A 348 10.60 3.36 12.40
CA ASN A 348 9.27 2.77 12.44
C ASN A 348 8.38 3.28 11.31
N LEU A 349 7.79 2.36 10.54
CA LEU A 349 6.84 2.63 9.45
C LEU A 349 5.46 2.16 9.88
N ILE A 350 4.67 3.07 10.44
CA ILE A 350 3.39 2.73 11.08
C ILE A 350 2.23 3.29 10.26
N GLY A 351 1.16 2.50 10.13
CA GLY A 351 -0.04 2.94 9.44
C GLY A 351 0.13 3.05 7.91
N ILE A 352 1.06 2.28 7.33
CA ILE A 352 1.26 2.25 5.88
C ILE A 352 0.15 1.42 5.22
N GLU A 353 -1.07 1.99 5.25
CA GLU A 353 -2.27 1.45 4.60
C GLU A 353 -2.40 1.97 3.14
N SER A 354 -3.60 2.01 2.54
CA SER A 354 -3.79 2.65 1.24
C SER A 354 -3.50 4.17 1.32
N PRO A 355 -2.63 4.70 0.44
CA PRO A 355 -2.07 4.14 -0.80
C PRO A 355 -0.63 3.57 -0.69
N GLY A 356 -0.32 2.74 0.30
CA GLY A 356 1.02 2.21 0.58
C GLY A 356 1.67 1.46 -0.59
N LEU A 357 0.90 0.68 -1.36
CA LEU A 357 1.40 0.01 -2.57
C LEU A 357 1.94 1.05 -3.57
N SER A 358 1.19 2.10 -3.83
CA SER A 358 1.59 3.20 -4.71
C SER A 358 2.82 3.94 -4.20
N ALA A 359 2.90 4.11 -2.88
CA ALA A 359 3.94 4.89 -2.22
C ALA A 359 5.26 4.12 -2.04
N ALA A 360 5.28 2.80 -2.16
CA ALA A 360 6.35 1.93 -1.66
C ALA A 360 7.75 2.34 -2.14
N LEU A 361 7.93 2.62 -3.44
CA LEU A 361 9.23 3.00 -4.00
C LEU A 361 9.68 4.41 -3.55
N ALA A 362 8.75 5.37 -3.46
CA ALA A 362 9.08 6.70 -2.95
C ALA A 362 9.32 6.67 -1.42
N LEU A 363 8.58 5.81 -0.70
CA LEU A 363 8.79 5.60 0.72
C LEU A 363 10.17 4.99 1.00
N ALA A 364 10.63 4.05 0.18
CA ALA A 364 11.97 3.48 0.28
C ALA A 364 13.06 4.57 0.15
N ARG A 365 12.95 5.44 -0.85
CA ARG A 365 13.84 6.61 -1.00
C ARG A 365 13.77 7.52 0.22
N HIS A 366 12.56 7.85 0.65
CA HIS A 366 12.35 8.70 1.83
C HIS A 366 13.02 8.11 3.09
N VAL A 367 12.94 6.80 3.31
CA VAL A 367 13.59 6.12 4.45
C VAL A 367 15.11 6.18 4.31
N THR A 368 15.65 5.88 3.14
CA THR A 368 17.11 5.91 2.93
C THR A 368 17.69 7.32 2.97
N ASP A 369 16.86 8.36 2.80
CA ASP A 369 17.25 9.78 2.92
C ASP A 369 17.12 10.34 4.34
N LEU A 370 16.62 9.56 5.31
CA LEU A 370 16.52 10.02 6.70
C LEU A 370 17.91 10.36 7.26
N PRO A 371 18.02 11.45 8.02
CA PRO A 371 19.33 11.88 8.56
C PRO A 371 20.05 10.81 9.37
N CYS A 372 19.35 9.99 10.15
CA CYS A 372 19.94 8.89 10.91
C CYS A 372 20.57 7.82 10.00
N ILE A 373 19.92 7.47 8.88
CA ILE A 373 20.43 6.52 7.89
C ILE A 373 21.63 7.12 7.15
N GLN A 374 21.54 8.39 6.73
CA GLN A 374 22.63 9.08 6.04
C GLN A 374 23.88 9.26 6.93
N ARG A 375 23.71 9.52 8.22
CA ARG A 375 24.84 9.59 9.17
C ARG A 375 25.54 8.25 9.36
N CYS A 376 24.78 7.15 9.36
CA CYS A 376 25.35 5.81 9.54
C CYS A 376 26.03 5.28 8.28
N PHE A 377 25.44 5.49 7.10
CA PHE A 377 25.80 4.77 5.88
C PHE A 377 26.15 5.68 4.70
N GLY A 378 25.90 6.98 4.81
CA GLY A 378 26.25 7.95 3.75
C GLY A 378 27.76 8.20 3.62
N PRO A 379 28.17 8.92 2.58
CA PRO A 379 29.60 9.16 2.28
C PRO A 379 30.43 9.74 3.43
N GLN A 380 29.79 10.44 4.38
CA GLN A 380 30.45 11.00 5.56
C GLN A 380 30.47 10.04 6.76
N GLY A 381 29.66 8.97 6.75
CA GLY A 381 29.57 7.98 7.82
C GLY A 381 30.56 6.82 7.73
N SER A 382 31.20 6.62 6.59
CA SER A 382 32.09 5.49 6.31
C SER A 382 33.42 5.52 7.08
N GLY A 383 33.66 6.56 7.92
CA GLY A 383 34.89 6.69 8.75
C GLY A 383 34.90 5.89 10.06
N HIS A 384 33.77 5.37 10.50
CA HIS A 384 33.67 4.70 11.82
C HIS A 384 33.64 3.15 11.79
N LEU A 385 33.56 2.52 10.60
CA LEU A 385 33.48 1.05 10.49
C LEU A 385 34.80 0.35 10.17
N SER A 386 35.92 1.09 10.00
CA SER A 386 37.25 0.53 9.65
C SER A 386 38.21 0.26 10.82
N GLY A 387 37.71 0.25 12.06
CA GLY A 387 38.55 0.09 13.24
C GLY A 387 38.21 -1.07 14.13
N ALA A 388 38.34 -2.34 13.67
CA ALA A 388 38.57 -3.51 14.56
C ALA A 388 38.79 -4.82 13.77
N VAL A 389 39.85 -4.94 12.99
CA VAL A 389 40.51 -6.23 12.78
C VAL A 389 42.01 -5.96 12.72
N SER A 390 42.66 -5.89 13.87
CA SER A 390 44.09 -6.15 13.97
C SER A 390 44.26 -7.57 14.46
N HIS A 391 44.76 -8.43 13.61
CA HIS A 391 45.29 -9.72 13.99
C HIS A 391 46.42 -9.56 15.01
N ARG A 392 46.31 -10.21 16.12
CA ARG A 392 47.41 -10.92 16.83
C ARG A 392 46.90 -12.25 17.32
#